data_c75e9b6e7058aaaf9f4cebad44e48293
#
_entry.id   c75e9b6e7058aaaf9f4cebad44e48293
#
_cell.length_a   1.000
_cell.length_b   1.000
_cell.length_c   1.000
_cell.angle_alpha   90.00
_cell.angle_beta   90.00
_cell.angle_gamma   90.00
#
_symmetry.space_group_name_H-M   'P 1'
#
loop_
_entity.id
_entity.type
_entity.pdbx_description
1 polymer ?
#
loop_
_entity_poly.entity_id
_entity_poly.type
_entity_poly.pdbx_seq_one_letter_code
_entity_poly.pdbx_strand_id
1 'polypeptide(L)'
;MFLKLINNIKNNKIFDKAYLRNIDISSFLDMRDEKEFDDEWIRVFDYFEDILIEESYLLEIDKVRECVYLKVYEYTNDCDMAACISDDFEIMCKAYILDYNDNWLNQLINIYTIKQVPAGKLNVACEDIKTEFEKMLF
;
A
#
# COMPACT_ATOMS: atom_id res chain seq x y z
N MET A 1 6.10 -9.14 13.40
CA MET A 1 5.80 -7.69 13.37
C MET A 1 4.48 -7.38 12.63
N PHE A 2 4.24 -8.00 11.49
CA PHE A 2 3.07 -7.66 10.67
C PHE A 2 1.90 -8.65 10.77
N LEU A 3 1.90 -9.53 11.79
CA LEU A 3 0.84 -10.54 11.93
C LEU A 3 -0.54 -9.90 12.03
N LYS A 4 -0.67 -8.80 12.77
CA LYS A 4 -1.95 -8.13 12.94
C LYS A 4 -2.44 -7.49 11.63
N LEU A 5 -1.52 -6.92 10.85
CA LEU A 5 -1.84 -6.40 9.52
C LEU A 5 -2.35 -7.52 8.61
N ILE A 6 -1.64 -8.64 8.58
CA ILE A 6 -2.03 -9.80 7.76
C ILE A 6 -3.43 -10.30 8.16
N ASN A 7 -3.69 -10.42 9.45
CA ASN A 7 -5.01 -10.84 9.93
C ASN A 7 -6.11 -9.84 9.52
N ASN A 8 -5.80 -8.55 9.58
CA ASN A 8 -6.75 -7.51 9.19
C ASN A 8 -7.02 -7.52 7.67
N ILE A 9 -6.00 -7.81 6.87
CA ILE A 9 -6.18 -7.99 5.42
C ILE A 9 -7.11 -9.18 5.15
N LYS A 10 -6.86 -10.32 5.79
CA LYS A 10 -7.67 -11.53 5.63
C LYS A 10 -9.12 -11.34 6.07
N ASN A 11 -9.34 -10.53 7.09
CA ASN A 11 -10.67 -10.30 7.69
C ASN A 11 -11.41 -9.08 7.11
N ASN A 12 -11.00 -8.60 5.94
CA ASN A 12 -11.66 -7.51 5.20
C ASN A 12 -11.70 -6.17 5.96
N LYS A 13 -10.72 -5.94 6.83
CA LYS A 13 -10.61 -4.68 7.57
C LYS A 13 -9.79 -3.63 6.82
N ILE A 14 -9.02 -4.04 5.81
CA ILE A 14 -8.18 -3.13 5.00
C ILE A 14 -8.83 -2.85 3.66
N PHE A 15 -9.37 -3.87 3.00
CA PHE A 15 -9.99 -3.75 1.68
C PHE A 15 -11.49 -3.99 1.76
N ASP A 16 -12.25 -3.12 1.08
CA ASP A 16 -13.70 -3.24 0.94
C ASP A 16 -14.00 -4.00 -0.37
N LYS A 17 -14.64 -5.17 -0.22
CA LYS A 17 -14.99 -6.04 -1.32
C LYS A 17 -15.88 -5.34 -2.36
N ALA A 18 -16.93 -4.66 -1.92
CA ALA A 18 -17.87 -3.98 -2.81
C ALA A 18 -17.17 -2.86 -3.60
N TYR A 19 -16.33 -2.07 -2.91
CA TYR A 19 -15.56 -1.01 -3.53
C TYR A 19 -14.63 -1.55 -4.63
N LEU A 20 -13.85 -2.59 -4.32
CA LEU A 20 -12.89 -3.16 -5.27
C LEU A 20 -13.58 -3.86 -6.45
N ARG A 21 -14.71 -4.51 -6.22
CA ARG A 21 -15.46 -5.17 -7.30
C ARG A 21 -16.08 -4.18 -8.29
N ASN A 22 -16.31 -2.96 -7.86
CA ASN A 22 -16.95 -1.93 -8.68
C ASN A 22 -16.00 -0.84 -9.18
N ILE A 23 -14.70 -0.94 -8.85
CA ILE A 23 -13.73 0.04 -9.32
C ILE A 23 -13.50 -0.08 -10.83
N ASP A 24 -13.31 1.06 -11.48
CA ASP A 24 -12.87 1.10 -12.88
C ASP A 24 -11.37 0.82 -12.92
N ILE A 25 -11.01 -0.44 -13.18
CA ILE A 25 -9.60 -0.90 -13.15
C ILE A 25 -8.77 -0.18 -14.20
N SER A 26 -9.30 -0.01 -15.41
CA SER A 26 -8.57 0.66 -16.48
C SER A 26 -8.25 2.11 -16.10
N SER A 27 -9.22 2.83 -15.55
CA SER A 27 -9.01 4.19 -15.07
C SER A 27 -8.00 4.25 -13.92
N PHE A 28 -8.08 3.30 -12.98
CA PHE A 28 -7.13 3.21 -11.88
C PHE A 28 -5.70 3.03 -12.40
N LEU A 29 -5.49 2.09 -13.32
CA LEU A 29 -4.16 1.82 -13.87
C LEU A 29 -3.63 3.03 -14.68
N ASP A 30 -4.49 3.68 -15.46
CA ASP A 30 -4.09 4.88 -16.19
C ASP A 30 -3.67 6.02 -15.25
N MET A 31 -4.40 6.23 -14.17
CA MET A 31 -4.08 7.25 -13.17
C MET A 31 -2.81 6.92 -12.40
N ARG A 32 -2.47 5.66 -12.22
CA ARG A 32 -1.20 5.22 -11.62
C ARG A 32 -0.01 5.54 -12.51
N ASP A 33 -0.20 5.54 -13.82
CA ASP A 33 0.86 5.87 -14.79
C ASP A 33 1.02 7.37 -15.02
N GLU A 34 0.13 8.20 -14.49
CA GLU A 34 0.27 9.65 -14.59
C GLU A 34 1.48 10.14 -13.78
N LYS A 35 2.13 11.18 -14.29
CA LYS A 35 3.35 11.73 -13.71
C LYS A 35 3.18 12.08 -12.22
N GLU A 36 2.05 12.66 -11.84
CA GLU A 36 1.77 13.09 -10.47
C GLU A 36 1.80 11.94 -9.47
N PHE A 37 1.53 10.71 -9.91
CA PHE A 37 1.62 9.53 -9.05
C PHE A 37 2.95 8.79 -9.28
N ASP A 38 3.27 8.47 -10.51
CA ASP A 38 4.38 7.58 -10.87
C ASP A 38 5.74 8.15 -10.43
N ASP A 39 5.99 9.44 -10.66
CA ASP A 39 7.25 10.08 -10.26
C ASP A 39 7.45 10.03 -8.75
N GLU A 40 6.40 10.26 -7.98
CA GLU A 40 6.47 10.21 -6.52
C GLU A 40 6.69 8.77 -6.02
N TRP A 41 6.01 7.80 -6.64
CA TRP A 41 6.17 6.39 -6.29
C TRP A 41 7.61 5.92 -6.52
N ILE A 42 8.16 6.25 -7.70
CA ILE A 42 9.54 5.91 -8.06
C ILE A 42 10.53 6.58 -7.11
N ARG A 43 10.32 7.84 -6.76
CA ARG A 43 11.17 8.58 -5.81
C ARG A 43 11.26 7.85 -4.46
N VAL A 44 10.13 7.42 -3.92
CA VAL A 44 10.08 6.71 -2.63
C VAL A 44 10.71 5.32 -2.77
N PHE A 45 10.38 4.59 -3.82
CA PHE A 45 10.94 3.26 -4.09
C PHE A 45 12.47 3.31 -4.18
N ASP A 46 13.01 4.26 -4.95
CA ASP A 46 14.46 4.43 -5.12
C ASP A 46 15.16 4.77 -3.80
N TYR A 47 14.50 5.55 -2.95
CA TYR A 47 15.04 5.86 -1.62
C TYR A 47 15.30 4.59 -0.81
N PHE A 48 14.38 3.62 -0.84
CA PHE A 48 14.53 2.38 -0.07
C PHE A 48 15.51 1.38 -0.69
N GLU A 49 15.78 1.47 -1.99
CA GLU A 49 16.68 0.52 -2.67
C GLU A 49 18.10 0.52 -2.10
N ASP A 50 18.58 1.67 -1.62
CA ASP A 50 19.92 1.82 -1.09
C ASP A 50 20.01 1.56 0.44
N ILE A 51 18.91 1.17 1.07
CA ILE A 51 18.86 0.97 2.51
C ILE A 51 18.83 -0.51 2.81
N LEU A 52 19.76 -0.96 3.68
CA LEU A 52 19.78 -2.33 4.16
C LEU A 52 18.69 -2.54 5.21
N ILE A 53 17.84 -3.52 4.95
CA ILE A 53 16.82 -3.98 5.89
C ILE A 53 17.14 -5.44 6.23
N GLU A 54 17.01 -5.81 7.50
CA GLU A 54 17.26 -7.18 7.94
C GLU A 54 16.40 -8.18 7.18
N GLU A 55 16.98 -9.32 6.83
CA GLU A 55 16.29 -10.36 6.05
C GLU A 55 15.02 -10.84 6.73
N SER A 56 15.00 -10.90 8.07
CA SER A 56 13.80 -11.29 8.82
C SER A 56 12.61 -10.35 8.54
N TYR A 57 12.86 -9.05 8.44
CA TYR A 57 11.83 -8.08 8.08
C TYR A 57 11.39 -8.22 6.62
N LEU A 58 12.34 -8.46 5.72
CA LEU A 58 12.02 -8.66 4.30
C LEU A 58 11.12 -9.88 4.10
N LEU A 59 11.35 -10.96 4.83
CA LEU A 59 10.48 -12.15 4.80
C LEU A 59 9.07 -11.85 5.30
N GLU A 60 8.95 -11.04 6.35
CA GLU A 60 7.63 -10.62 6.84
C GLU A 60 6.91 -9.71 5.84
N ILE A 61 7.63 -8.81 5.19
CA ILE A 61 7.09 -7.96 4.14
C ILE A 61 6.57 -8.82 2.98
N ASP A 62 7.32 -9.85 2.58
CA ASP A 62 6.88 -10.76 1.52
C ASP A 62 5.57 -11.46 1.86
N LYS A 63 5.37 -11.82 3.12
CA LYS A 63 4.09 -12.41 3.57
C LYS A 63 2.94 -11.41 3.48
N VAL A 64 3.18 -10.16 3.83
CA VAL A 64 2.19 -9.08 3.68
C VAL A 64 1.83 -8.91 2.20
N ARG A 65 2.84 -8.84 1.34
CA ARG A 65 2.65 -8.65 -0.10
C ARG A 65 1.83 -9.78 -0.72
N GLU A 66 2.14 -11.03 -0.36
CA GLU A 66 1.38 -12.18 -0.84
C GLU A 66 -0.08 -12.09 -0.40
N CYS A 67 -0.32 -11.78 0.85
CA CYS A 67 -1.66 -11.66 1.40
C CYS A 67 -2.47 -10.56 0.69
N VAL A 68 -1.85 -9.41 0.47
CA VAL A 68 -2.46 -8.27 -0.25
C VAL A 68 -2.78 -8.68 -1.69
N TYR A 69 -1.80 -9.27 -2.39
CA TYR A 69 -1.99 -9.70 -3.78
C TYR A 69 -3.18 -10.64 -3.91
N LEU A 70 -3.24 -11.68 -3.08
CA LEU A 70 -4.31 -12.67 -3.13
C LEU A 70 -5.68 -12.06 -2.84
N LYS A 71 -5.75 -11.16 -1.87
CA LYS A 71 -7.01 -10.52 -1.51
C LYS A 71 -7.51 -9.58 -2.62
N VAL A 72 -6.64 -8.75 -3.16
CA VAL A 72 -7.01 -7.84 -4.25
C VAL A 72 -7.39 -8.62 -5.51
N TYR A 73 -6.62 -9.66 -5.85
CA TYR A 73 -6.93 -10.51 -7.00
C TYR A 73 -8.30 -11.19 -6.83
N GLU A 74 -8.59 -11.69 -5.63
CA GLU A 74 -9.90 -12.29 -5.33
C GLU A 74 -11.05 -11.35 -5.66
N TYR A 75 -10.90 -10.05 -5.34
CA TYR A 75 -11.99 -9.09 -5.51
C TYR A 75 -12.03 -8.42 -6.88
N THR A 76 -10.90 -8.30 -7.57
CA THR A 76 -10.80 -7.58 -8.85
C THR A 76 -10.63 -8.51 -10.04
N ASN A 77 -10.13 -9.71 -9.83
CA ASN A 77 -9.72 -10.66 -10.86
C ASN A 77 -8.71 -10.05 -11.84
N ASP A 78 -7.88 -9.12 -11.37
CA ASP A 78 -6.91 -8.41 -12.19
C ASP A 78 -5.53 -8.46 -11.55
N CYS A 79 -4.56 -9.08 -12.25
CA CYS A 79 -3.22 -9.29 -11.71
C CYS A 79 -2.39 -8.01 -11.68
N ASP A 80 -2.62 -7.07 -12.60
CA ASP A 80 -1.87 -5.81 -12.63
C ASP A 80 -2.25 -4.93 -11.46
N MET A 81 -3.55 -4.82 -11.16
CA MET A 81 -4.01 -4.09 -9.98
C MET A 81 -3.53 -4.75 -8.68
N ALA A 82 -3.60 -6.07 -8.60
CA ALA A 82 -3.12 -6.80 -7.43
C ALA A 82 -1.62 -6.59 -7.20
N ALA A 83 -0.83 -6.59 -8.27
CA ALA A 83 0.62 -6.34 -8.19
C ALA A 83 0.92 -4.90 -7.75
N CYS A 84 0.25 -3.91 -8.32
CA CYS A 84 0.44 -2.51 -7.95
C CYS A 84 0.17 -2.27 -6.47
N ILE A 85 -0.94 -2.78 -5.97
CA ILE A 85 -1.31 -2.58 -4.56
C ILE A 85 -0.36 -3.36 -3.64
N SER A 86 0.03 -4.58 -4.02
CA SER A 86 1.02 -5.36 -3.28
C SER A 86 2.35 -4.60 -3.17
N ASP A 87 2.80 -3.97 -4.24
CA ASP A 87 4.04 -3.17 -4.25
C ASP A 87 3.93 -1.93 -3.35
N ASP A 88 2.76 -1.31 -3.27
CA ASP A 88 2.53 -0.22 -2.32
C ASP A 88 2.77 -0.68 -0.88
N PHE A 89 2.29 -1.85 -0.51
CA PHE A 89 2.48 -2.38 0.83
C PHE A 89 3.94 -2.69 1.14
N GLU A 90 4.76 -3.00 0.15
CA GLU A 90 6.21 -3.13 0.36
C GLU A 90 6.80 -1.81 0.85
N ILE A 91 6.58 -0.70 0.13
CA ILE A 91 7.14 0.60 0.53
C ILE A 91 6.54 1.12 1.82
N MET A 92 5.27 0.85 2.07
CA MET A 92 4.60 1.24 3.32
C MET A 92 5.23 0.51 4.53
N CYS A 93 5.43 -0.79 4.43
CA CYS A 93 6.05 -1.58 5.49
C CYS A 93 7.50 -1.15 5.76
N LYS A 94 8.29 -0.90 4.70
CA LYS A 94 9.65 -0.40 4.83
C LYS A 94 9.69 0.95 5.56
N ALA A 95 8.80 1.86 5.20
CA ALA A 95 8.71 3.16 5.86
C ALA A 95 8.37 3.03 7.35
N TYR A 96 7.46 2.13 7.69
CA TYR A 96 7.09 1.89 9.08
C TYR A 96 8.26 1.33 9.89
N ILE A 97 8.98 0.34 9.36
CA ILE A 97 10.16 -0.26 10.01
C ILE A 97 11.23 0.80 10.26
N LEU A 98 11.48 1.67 9.30
CA LEU A 98 12.54 2.67 9.34
C LEU A 98 12.11 3.98 10.01
N ASP A 99 10.85 4.12 10.40
CA ASP A 99 10.28 5.36 10.92
C ASP A 99 10.53 6.55 9.95
N TYR A 100 10.33 6.29 8.67
CA TYR A 100 10.57 7.25 7.61
C TYR A 100 9.31 8.03 7.27
N ASN A 101 9.34 9.34 7.51
CA ASN A 101 8.24 10.24 7.22
C ASN A 101 8.43 10.89 5.86
N ASP A 102 7.51 10.62 4.95
CA ASP A 102 7.40 11.25 3.66
C ASP A 102 5.95 11.66 3.45
N ASN A 103 5.73 12.94 3.15
CA ASN A 103 4.36 13.46 3.08
C ASN A 103 3.51 12.74 2.04
N TRP A 104 4.07 12.47 0.85
CA TRP A 104 3.34 11.75 -0.19
C TRP A 104 3.01 10.32 0.24
N LEU A 105 3.99 9.62 0.82
CA LEU A 105 3.79 8.25 1.28
C LEU A 105 2.78 8.18 2.44
N ASN A 106 2.82 9.14 3.34
CA ASN A 106 1.86 9.21 4.44
C ASN A 106 0.42 9.42 3.92
N GLN A 107 0.25 10.20 2.86
CA GLN A 107 -1.03 10.34 2.17
C GLN A 107 -1.48 9.03 1.52
N LEU A 108 -0.56 8.31 0.88
CA LEU A 108 -0.85 7.01 0.30
C LEU A 108 -1.42 6.05 1.36
N ILE A 109 -0.76 5.96 2.50
CA ILE A 109 -1.20 5.11 3.61
C ILE A 109 -2.58 5.56 4.13
N ASN A 110 -2.79 6.87 4.29
CA ASN A 110 -4.08 7.39 4.74
C ASN A 110 -5.23 6.91 3.86
N ILE A 111 -5.04 6.89 2.55
CA ILE A 111 -6.08 6.44 1.61
C ILE A 111 -6.42 4.98 1.85
N TYR A 112 -5.43 4.12 2.12
CA TYR A 112 -5.70 2.73 2.49
C TYR A 112 -6.43 2.61 3.83
N THR A 113 -6.16 3.50 4.79
CA THR A 113 -6.84 3.45 6.09
C THR A 113 -8.34 3.70 6.00
N ILE A 114 -8.81 4.36 4.95
CA ILE A 114 -10.23 4.59 4.70
C ILE A 114 -10.80 3.60 3.67
N LYS A 115 -10.11 2.50 3.43
CA LYS A 115 -10.51 1.39 2.55
C LYS A 115 -10.71 1.79 1.09
N GLN A 116 -9.92 2.77 0.62
CA GLN A 116 -9.83 3.16 -0.77
C GLN A 116 -8.44 2.81 -1.32
N VAL A 117 -8.24 2.92 -2.61
CA VAL A 117 -6.95 2.69 -3.26
C VAL A 117 -6.45 3.97 -3.92
N PRO A 118 -5.16 4.31 -3.71
CA PRO A 118 -4.62 5.57 -4.20
C PRO A 118 -4.24 5.52 -5.69
N ALA A 119 -4.52 6.61 -6.40
CA ALA A 119 -4.09 6.81 -7.77
C ALA A 119 -4.17 8.31 -8.10
N GLY A 120 -3.43 8.74 -9.12
CA GLY A 120 -3.40 10.13 -9.53
C GLY A 120 -2.70 11.04 -8.50
N LYS A 121 -3.00 12.32 -8.58
CA LYS A 121 -2.42 13.30 -7.65
C LYS A 121 -3.04 13.15 -6.27
N LEU A 122 -2.22 12.85 -5.27
CA LEU A 122 -2.69 12.73 -3.89
C LEU A 122 -2.84 14.11 -3.26
N ASN A 123 -3.97 14.34 -2.58
CA ASN A 123 -4.25 15.60 -1.91
C ASN A 123 -5.19 15.35 -0.73
N VAL A 124 -4.68 14.64 0.28
CA VAL A 124 -5.43 14.35 1.50
C VAL A 124 -4.64 14.79 2.71
N ALA A 125 -5.34 15.15 3.78
CA ALA A 125 -4.69 15.40 5.06
C ALA A 125 -4.19 14.09 5.65
N CYS A 126 -3.01 14.09 6.24
CA CYS A 126 -2.43 12.90 6.85
C CYS A 126 -1.62 13.25 8.09
N GLU A 127 -1.38 12.22 8.90
CA GLU A 127 -0.51 12.28 10.06
C GLU A 127 0.84 11.62 9.73
N ASP A 128 1.68 11.38 10.74
CA ASP A 128 2.99 10.76 10.54
C ASP A 128 2.87 9.27 10.18
N ILE A 129 3.99 8.68 9.76
CA ILE A 129 4.03 7.28 9.29
C ILE A 129 3.52 6.32 10.36
N LYS A 130 3.92 6.47 11.60
CA LYS A 130 3.49 5.56 12.68
C LYS A 130 1.99 5.66 12.93
N THR A 131 1.48 6.86 13.01
CA THR A 131 0.05 7.09 13.26
C THR A 131 -0.79 6.55 12.11
N GLU A 132 -0.44 6.87 10.87
CA GLU A 132 -1.19 6.37 9.72
C GLU A 132 -1.12 4.85 9.59
N PHE A 133 0.08 4.28 9.67
CA PHE A 133 0.26 2.84 9.52
C PHE A 133 -0.45 2.07 10.63
N GLU A 134 -0.36 2.54 11.86
CA GLU A 134 -0.96 1.85 13.01
C GLU A 134 -2.48 1.82 12.97
N LYS A 135 -3.13 2.72 12.22
CA LYS A 135 -4.58 2.64 11.97
C LYS A 135 -4.97 1.34 11.27
N MET A 136 -4.06 0.74 10.51
CA MET A 136 -4.31 -0.53 9.84
C MET A 136 -4.09 -1.74 10.74
N LEU A 137 -3.56 -1.54 11.95
CA LEU A 137 -3.26 -2.61 12.90
C LEU A 137 -4.37 -2.85 13.91
N PHE A 138 -5.41 -2.06 13.91
CA PHE A 138 -6.50 -2.15 14.91
C PHE A 138 -7.80 -2.69 14.35
#